data_20ee3f71c1c871a96f641e811ba07a15
#
_entry.id   20ee3f71c1c871a96f641e811ba07a15
#
_cell.length_a   1.000
_cell.length_b   1.000
_cell.length_c   1.000
_cell.angle_alpha   90.00
_cell.angle_beta   90.00
_cell.angle_gamma   90.00
#
_symmetry.space_group_name_H-M   'P 1'
#
loop_
_entity.id
_entity.type
_entity.pdbx_description
1 polymer ?
#
loop_
_entity_poly.entity_id
_entity_poly.type
_entity_poly.pdbx_seq_one_letter_code
_entity_poly.pdbx_strand_id
1 'polypeptide(L)'
;MKRRLTAIIAGLCIAALPVGKCAANVLPSDTADIVSAAEPVRILAMGDSITHGYINGDNGYRKYFCYQLQQQGFTDFDMVGPNNNWTDSVSYTTADGVTFEYDPAHAGYSGYAIQAYSGRQGLYETVFDTTYTNGDVSGNMMEAYDPDIVLLQIGTNDLLDNHNDGITDRLETMVDKLLDSMDDQDMLFVASVPDIDVSVRYDWLWAYQSSGITYDSDPEGFTALVQQSVDNYNASVKELVEKKQADGKQIRFADINSVVDMKTGLEDGVHPNETGYACMGKYWSEQLLSYLNQTPIEPTPGSTTATVTTTTTETTTSVTASSETETTTAESTSITETETSETVSDTTETTTISSSESSTETATSQQPQPIKGDVTLDGTVNVADVVRLCRYLVHGEGISKTAYECADVTEDGIVNGFDLTLLRQMLVAVGGQEQ
;
A
#
# COMPACT_ATOMS: atom_id res chain seq x y z
N MET A 1 -31.97 1.29 -3.19
CA MET A 1 -32.65 2.25 -2.28
C MET A 1 -31.52 3.08 -1.70
N LYS A 2 -31.37 4.33 -2.10
CA LYS A 2 -30.23 5.16 -1.69
C LYS A 2 -30.29 5.43 -0.20
N ARG A 3 -29.20 5.12 0.51
CA ARG A 3 -29.06 5.33 1.96
C ARG A 3 -28.74 6.79 2.22
N ARG A 4 -29.17 7.33 3.33
CA ARG A 4 -28.84 8.69 3.76
C ARG A 4 -27.99 8.60 5.02
N LEU A 5 -26.75 9.11 4.95
CA LEU A 5 -25.91 9.32 6.13
C LEU A 5 -26.62 10.36 7.01
N THR A 6 -27.27 9.92 8.07
CA THR A 6 -27.88 10.83 9.04
C THR A 6 -26.83 11.14 10.09
N ALA A 7 -26.35 12.37 10.13
CA ALA A 7 -25.37 12.81 11.13
C ALA A 7 -25.91 12.55 12.54
N ILE A 8 -25.33 11.57 13.22
CA ILE A 8 -25.63 11.24 14.61
C ILE A 8 -24.82 12.20 15.48
N ILE A 9 -25.41 13.35 15.82
CA ILE A 9 -24.89 14.22 16.89
C ILE A 9 -25.39 13.64 18.22
N ALA A 10 -24.70 12.64 18.76
CA ALA A 10 -24.86 12.25 20.14
C ALA A 10 -24.04 13.20 21.02
N GLY A 11 -24.60 14.35 21.34
CA GLY A 11 -24.01 15.26 22.31
C GLY A 11 -23.94 14.60 23.67
N LEU A 12 -22.72 14.33 24.17
CA LEU A 12 -22.47 13.87 25.52
C LEU A 12 -22.72 15.02 26.51
N CYS A 13 -23.98 15.22 26.94
CA CYS A 13 -24.33 16.08 28.07
C CYS A 13 -24.16 15.28 29.35
N ILE A 14 -23.08 15.50 30.08
CA ILE A 14 -22.97 15.08 31.49
C ILE A 14 -23.87 16.00 32.31
N ALA A 15 -25.12 15.57 32.57
CA ALA A 15 -26.03 16.22 33.51
C ALA A 15 -25.98 15.50 34.86
N ALA A 16 -25.48 16.18 35.86
CA ALA A 16 -25.59 15.77 37.25
C ALA A 16 -27.06 15.73 37.70
N LEU A 17 -27.52 14.56 38.17
CA LEU A 17 -28.86 14.38 38.69
C LEU A 17 -28.96 14.78 40.16
N PRO A 18 -29.99 15.53 40.58
CA PRO A 18 -30.37 15.56 41.98
C PRO A 18 -31.42 14.45 42.27
N VAL A 19 -31.22 13.80 43.42
CA VAL A 19 -32.13 12.78 43.96
C VAL A 19 -33.42 13.45 44.46
N GLY A 20 -34.55 13.01 43.93
CA GLY A 20 -35.87 13.45 44.44
C GLY A 20 -36.94 12.39 44.14
N LYS A 21 -37.73 12.10 45.16
CA LYS A 21 -38.67 10.98 45.34
C LYS A 21 -39.89 10.99 44.43
N CYS A 22 -40.29 9.76 44.06
CA CYS A 22 -41.62 9.18 43.82
C CYS A 22 -42.85 10.02 43.50
N ALA A 23 -43.49 9.72 42.38
CA ALA A 23 -44.94 9.49 42.32
C ALA A 23 -45.24 8.63 41.06
N ALA A 24 -45.92 7.50 41.23
CA ALA A 24 -46.39 6.65 40.15
C ALA A 24 -47.61 7.32 39.46
N ASN A 25 -47.47 7.57 38.15
CA ASN A 25 -48.62 7.78 37.28
C ASN A 25 -48.51 6.80 36.10
N VAL A 26 -49.53 5.94 36.02
CA VAL A 26 -49.76 5.04 34.88
C VAL A 26 -50.13 5.92 33.69
N LEU A 27 -49.29 5.93 32.65
CA LEU A 27 -49.60 6.49 31.34
C LEU A 27 -50.02 5.38 30.38
N PRO A 28 -50.88 5.68 29.40
CA PRO A 28 -51.38 4.69 28.47
C PRO A 28 -50.29 4.20 27.52
N SER A 29 -50.44 2.97 27.08
CA SER A 29 -49.62 2.32 26.10
C SER A 29 -49.73 3.05 24.74
N ASP A 30 -48.83 3.99 24.50
CA ASP A 30 -48.56 4.45 23.16
C ASP A 30 -47.50 3.52 22.53
N THR A 31 -47.86 3.11 21.33
CA THR A 31 -47.01 2.38 20.41
C THR A 31 -45.59 2.94 20.46
N ALA A 32 -44.65 2.15 20.99
CA ALA A 32 -43.23 2.44 20.80
C ALA A 32 -43.01 2.50 19.29
N ASP A 33 -42.78 3.70 18.78
CA ASP A 33 -42.11 3.85 17.50
C ASP A 33 -40.80 3.07 17.64
N ILE A 34 -40.69 2.01 16.85
CA ILE A 34 -39.45 1.30 16.67
C ILE A 34 -38.55 2.33 15.98
N VAL A 35 -37.75 3.03 16.78
CA VAL A 35 -36.60 3.79 16.25
C VAL A 35 -35.75 2.71 15.59
N SER A 36 -35.81 2.63 14.27
CA SER A 36 -34.92 1.83 13.49
C SER A 36 -33.50 2.26 13.91
N ALA A 37 -32.70 1.34 14.46
CA ALA A 37 -31.30 1.61 14.71
C ALA A 37 -30.72 2.13 13.39
N ALA A 38 -29.96 3.21 13.44
CA ALA A 38 -29.26 3.69 12.25
C ALA A 38 -28.37 2.54 11.76
N GLU A 39 -28.28 2.35 10.44
CA GLU A 39 -27.38 1.37 9.87
C GLU A 39 -25.93 1.79 10.22
N PRO A 40 -25.03 0.83 10.53
CA PRO A 40 -23.65 1.15 10.86
C PRO A 40 -22.94 1.82 9.66
N VAL A 41 -21.97 2.69 9.95
CA VAL A 41 -21.13 3.33 8.92
C VAL A 41 -20.24 2.28 8.29
N ARG A 42 -20.35 2.09 6.97
CA ARG A 42 -19.60 1.07 6.22
C ARG A 42 -18.27 1.65 5.73
N ILE A 43 -17.18 1.05 6.17
CA ILE A 43 -15.82 1.54 5.93
C ILE A 43 -15.05 0.53 5.09
N LEU A 44 -14.60 0.94 3.91
CA LEU A 44 -13.76 0.14 3.01
C LEU A 44 -12.31 0.61 3.05
N ALA A 45 -11.44 -0.16 3.69
CA ALA A 45 -9.99 0.04 3.62
C ALA A 45 -9.46 -0.60 2.32
N MET A 46 -8.91 0.22 1.40
CA MET A 46 -8.54 -0.17 0.04
C MET A 46 -7.08 0.17 -0.26
N GLY A 47 -6.34 -0.75 -0.88
CA GLY A 47 -4.94 -0.50 -1.23
C GLY A 47 -4.12 -1.74 -1.57
N ASP A 48 -2.82 -1.64 -1.35
CA ASP A 48 -1.83 -2.67 -1.63
C ASP A 48 -1.50 -3.56 -0.40
N SER A 49 -0.25 -4.06 -0.31
CA SER A 49 0.23 -4.89 0.80
C SER A 49 0.20 -4.19 2.15
N ILE A 50 0.35 -2.87 2.19
CA ILE A 50 0.29 -2.09 3.43
C ILE A 50 -1.12 -2.12 4.00
N THR A 51 -2.15 -1.92 3.15
CA THR A 51 -3.55 -2.07 3.54
C THR A 51 -3.91 -3.52 3.85
N HIS A 52 -3.36 -4.48 3.11
CA HIS A 52 -3.55 -5.91 3.40
C HIS A 52 -3.02 -6.29 4.80
N GLY A 53 -2.00 -5.60 5.30
CA GLY A 53 -1.31 -5.97 6.53
C GLY A 53 -0.43 -7.19 6.31
N TYR A 54 0.32 -7.18 5.20
CA TYR A 54 1.09 -8.30 4.68
C TYR A 54 2.13 -8.84 5.68
N ILE A 55 2.82 -7.96 6.41
CA ILE A 55 3.80 -8.37 7.42
C ILE A 55 3.07 -9.01 8.61
N ASN A 56 3.52 -10.20 8.98
CA ASN A 56 3.02 -11.00 10.10
C ASN A 56 1.58 -11.54 9.95
N GLY A 57 0.88 -11.25 8.85
CA GLY A 57 -0.48 -11.76 8.60
C GLY A 57 -1.52 -11.30 9.62
N ASP A 58 -1.34 -10.11 10.22
CA ASP A 58 -2.09 -9.66 11.39
C ASP A 58 -2.95 -8.40 11.16
N ASN A 59 -3.39 -8.20 9.91
CA ASN A 59 -4.33 -7.14 9.50
C ASN A 59 -3.77 -5.70 9.55
N GLY A 60 -2.47 -5.51 9.76
CA GLY A 60 -1.79 -4.22 9.65
C GLY A 60 -2.41 -3.11 10.48
N TYR A 61 -2.57 -1.90 9.87
CA TYR A 61 -3.12 -0.74 10.58
C TYR A 61 -4.60 -0.88 10.93
N ARG A 62 -5.37 -1.74 10.28
CA ARG A 62 -6.83 -1.86 10.45
C ARG A 62 -7.22 -2.30 11.86
N LYS A 63 -6.44 -3.20 12.49
CA LYS A 63 -6.66 -3.58 13.89
C LYS A 63 -6.53 -2.37 14.83
N TYR A 64 -5.51 -1.52 14.63
CA TYR A 64 -5.32 -0.31 15.42
C TYR A 64 -6.38 0.74 15.13
N PHE A 65 -6.77 0.90 13.88
CA PHE A 65 -7.85 1.78 13.46
C PHE A 65 -9.17 1.45 14.18
N CYS A 66 -9.59 0.20 14.13
CA CYS A 66 -10.81 -0.27 14.81
C CYS A 66 -10.69 -0.10 16.34
N TYR A 67 -9.52 -0.43 16.93
CA TYR A 67 -9.27 -0.21 18.35
C TYR A 67 -9.43 1.25 18.74
N GLN A 68 -8.81 2.17 18.00
CA GLN A 68 -8.88 3.59 18.30
C GLN A 68 -10.31 4.14 18.16
N LEU A 69 -11.06 3.73 17.17
CA LEU A 69 -12.48 4.11 17.02
C LEU A 69 -13.29 3.66 18.23
N GLN A 70 -13.14 2.41 18.65
CA GLN A 70 -13.83 1.86 19.82
C GLN A 70 -13.43 2.60 21.12
N GLN A 71 -12.14 2.93 21.30
CA GLN A 71 -11.67 3.69 22.46
C GLN A 71 -12.24 5.11 22.50
N GLN A 72 -12.51 5.73 21.35
CA GLN A 72 -13.14 7.04 21.22
C GLN A 72 -14.68 6.98 21.31
N GLY A 73 -15.24 5.79 21.52
CA GLY A 73 -16.68 5.57 21.65
C GLY A 73 -17.44 5.50 20.34
N PHE A 74 -16.75 5.45 19.19
CA PHE A 74 -17.36 5.21 17.89
C PHE A 74 -17.35 3.70 17.62
N THR A 75 -18.49 3.06 17.87
CA THR A 75 -18.66 1.60 17.78
C THR A 75 -19.70 1.18 16.72
N ASP A 76 -20.41 2.14 16.15
CA ASP A 76 -21.46 1.90 15.15
C ASP A 76 -20.86 2.01 13.74
N PHE A 77 -19.94 1.10 13.43
CA PHE A 77 -19.31 0.97 12.12
C PHE A 77 -19.15 -0.49 11.72
N ASP A 78 -19.03 -0.73 10.43
CA ASP A 78 -18.87 -2.04 9.79
C ASP A 78 -17.72 -1.94 8.79
N MET A 79 -16.65 -2.73 8.99
CA MET A 79 -15.61 -2.85 7.98
C MET A 79 -16.13 -3.72 6.85
N VAL A 80 -15.97 -3.26 5.61
CA VAL A 80 -16.49 -3.99 4.45
C VAL A 80 -15.38 -4.28 3.44
N GLY A 81 -15.58 -5.31 2.62
CA GLY A 81 -14.65 -5.67 1.56
C GLY A 81 -14.62 -7.17 1.28
N PRO A 82 -14.01 -7.58 0.15
CA PRO A 82 -13.98 -8.98 -0.27
C PRO A 82 -12.98 -9.85 0.50
N ASN A 83 -12.02 -9.25 1.19
CA ASN A 83 -10.97 -9.95 1.93
C ASN A 83 -11.28 -9.83 3.44
N ASN A 84 -11.50 -10.95 4.13
CA ASN A 84 -11.86 -10.95 5.54
C ASN A 84 -11.20 -12.09 6.33
N ASN A 85 -10.11 -12.69 5.83
CA ASN A 85 -9.46 -13.86 6.45
C ASN A 85 -10.41 -15.02 6.77
N TRP A 86 -11.49 -15.15 6.00
CA TRP A 86 -12.55 -16.19 6.17
C TRP A 86 -13.31 -16.09 7.50
N THR A 87 -13.35 -14.90 8.12
CA THR A 87 -14.07 -14.65 9.36
C THR A 87 -14.60 -13.22 9.39
N ASP A 88 -15.73 -13.02 10.05
CA ASP A 88 -16.35 -11.72 10.23
C ASP A 88 -15.88 -11.02 11.52
N SER A 89 -15.05 -11.69 12.32
CA SER A 89 -14.46 -11.12 13.54
C SER A 89 -13.15 -11.79 13.90
N VAL A 90 -12.19 -10.99 14.32
CA VAL A 90 -10.91 -11.43 14.91
C VAL A 90 -10.66 -10.74 16.24
N SER A 91 -10.01 -11.49 17.15
CA SER A 91 -9.59 -10.99 18.45
C SER A 91 -8.15 -10.49 18.37
N TYR A 92 -7.89 -9.30 18.89
CA TYR A 92 -6.55 -8.77 19.05
C TYR A 92 -6.31 -8.36 20.49
N THR A 93 -5.12 -8.66 21.01
CA THR A 93 -4.70 -8.22 22.35
C THR A 93 -3.58 -7.21 22.21
N THR A 94 -3.80 -6.01 22.72
CA THR A 94 -2.81 -4.93 22.73
C THR A 94 -1.61 -5.25 23.62
N ALA A 95 -0.53 -4.52 23.50
CA ALA A 95 0.69 -4.71 24.30
C ALA A 95 0.46 -4.53 25.81
N ASP A 96 -0.52 -3.71 26.20
CA ASP A 96 -0.96 -3.49 27.59
C ASP A 96 -2.01 -4.51 28.08
N GLY A 97 -2.31 -5.51 27.25
CA GLY A 97 -3.16 -6.66 27.62
C GLY A 97 -4.66 -6.43 27.44
N VAL A 98 -5.09 -5.39 26.73
CA VAL A 98 -6.50 -5.17 26.37
C VAL A 98 -6.86 -6.01 25.15
N THR A 99 -7.86 -6.89 25.31
CA THR A 99 -8.39 -7.69 24.20
C THR A 99 -9.66 -7.06 23.68
N PHE A 100 -9.77 -6.97 22.35
CA PHE A 100 -10.97 -6.47 21.65
C PHE A 100 -11.24 -7.28 20.39
N GLU A 101 -12.48 -7.27 19.95
CA GLU A 101 -12.94 -7.89 18.70
C GLU A 101 -13.10 -6.80 17.64
N TYR A 102 -12.78 -7.13 16.38
CA TYR A 102 -13.00 -6.25 15.24
C TYR A 102 -13.25 -7.07 13.97
N ASP A 103 -13.96 -6.46 13.02
CA ASP A 103 -14.13 -7.01 11.69
C ASP A 103 -12.86 -6.79 10.85
N PRO A 104 -12.24 -7.85 10.30
CA PRO A 104 -11.02 -7.73 9.50
C PRO A 104 -11.25 -7.40 8.03
N ALA A 105 -12.49 -7.17 7.57
CA ALA A 105 -12.83 -6.98 6.17
C ALA A 105 -12.07 -5.80 5.52
N HIS A 106 -11.68 -5.97 4.26
CA HIS A 106 -10.90 -4.97 3.51
C HIS A 106 -10.82 -5.26 2.01
N ALA A 107 -10.24 -4.33 1.24
CA ALA A 107 -9.84 -4.48 -0.17
C ALA A 107 -8.34 -4.18 -0.36
N GLY A 108 -7.49 -4.73 0.49
CA GLY A 108 -6.03 -4.66 0.37
C GLY A 108 -5.48 -5.87 -0.40
N TYR A 109 -4.59 -5.63 -1.38
CA TYR A 109 -4.03 -6.64 -2.26
C TYR A 109 -2.52 -6.49 -2.39
N SER A 110 -1.76 -7.43 -1.82
CA SER A 110 -0.30 -7.39 -1.85
C SER A 110 0.25 -7.40 -3.27
N GLY A 111 1.19 -6.49 -3.55
CA GLY A 111 1.86 -6.39 -4.84
C GLY A 111 1.09 -5.64 -5.92
N TYR A 112 -0.10 -5.11 -5.64
CA TYR A 112 -0.92 -4.41 -6.63
C TYR A 112 -0.45 -2.98 -6.86
N ALA A 113 -0.47 -2.57 -8.12
CA ALA A 113 -0.30 -1.18 -8.55
C ALA A 113 -1.65 -0.46 -8.64
N ILE A 114 -1.64 0.84 -8.94
CA ILE A 114 -2.87 1.63 -9.15
C ILE A 114 -3.69 1.03 -10.30
N GLN A 115 -3.07 0.80 -11.44
CA GLN A 115 -3.63 0.10 -12.60
C GLN A 115 -2.69 -1.01 -13.04
N ALA A 116 -3.23 -2.03 -13.71
CA ALA A 116 -2.44 -3.16 -14.17
C ALA A 116 -1.43 -2.77 -15.26
N TYR A 117 -0.21 -3.29 -15.14
CA TYR A 117 0.81 -3.23 -16.18
C TYR A 117 1.64 -4.52 -16.22
N SER A 118 2.58 -4.62 -17.15
CA SER A 118 3.38 -5.84 -17.31
C SER A 118 4.11 -6.20 -16.01
N GLY A 119 3.70 -7.31 -15.39
CA GLY A 119 4.26 -7.83 -14.14
C GLY A 119 3.50 -7.44 -12.87
N ARG A 120 2.50 -6.55 -12.95
CA ARG A 120 1.69 -6.13 -11.79
C ARG A 120 0.20 -6.20 -12.09
N GLN A 121 -0.57 -6.67 -11.12
CA GLN A 121 -2.02 -6.54 -11.10
C GLN A 121 -2.41 -5.12 -10.67
N GLY A 122 -3.58 -4.65 -11.11
CA GLY A 122 -4.09 -3.34 -10.81
C GLY A 122 -5.24 -3.36 -9.82
N LEU A 123 -5.20 -2.43 -8.88
CA LEU A 123 -6.31 -2.23 -7.94
C LEU A 123 -7.55 -1.72 -8.67
N TYR A 124 -7.37 -0.83 -9.67
CA TYR A 124 -8.46 -0.28 -10.47
C TYR A 124 -9.30 -1.38 -11.13
N GLU A 125 -8.67 -2.31 -11.88
CA GLU A 125 -9.36 -3.40 -12.56
C GLU A 125 -10.01 -4.37 -11.56
N THR A 126 -9.36 -4.58 -10.43
CA THR A 126 -9.90 -5.42 -9.36
C THR A 126 -11.17 -4.80 -8.76
N VAL A 127 -11.20 -3.50 -8.53
CA VAL A 127 -12.37 -2.81 -7.97
C VAL A 127 -13.52 -2.73 -8.99
N PHE A 128 -13.25 -2.40 -10.24
CA PHE A 128 -14.29 -2.02 -11.20
C PHE A 128 -14.63 -3.06 -12.26
N ASP A 129 -13.68 -3.94 -12.61
CA ASP A 129 -13.85 -4.91 -13.70
C ASP A 129 -14.13 -6.34 -13.18
N THR A 130 -14.02 -6.55 -11.86
CA THR A 130 -14.35 -7.82 -11.20
C THR A 130 -15.76 -7.78 -10.63
N THR A 131 -16.50 -8.89 -10.76
CA THR A 131 -17.83 -9.03 -10.17
C THR A 131 -17.73 -9.66 -8.78
N TYR A 132 -18.28 -9.00 -7.79
CA TYR A 132 -18.42 -9.46 -6.41
C TYR A 132 -19.86 -9.78 -6.07
N THR A 133 -20.07 -10.63 -5.08
CA THR A 133 -21.38 -10.91 -4.50
C THR A 133 -21.29 -10.78 -2.99
N ASN A 134 -22.14 -9.93 -2.42
CA ASN A 134 -22.27 -9.73 -0.97
C ASN A 134 -23.76 -9.84 -0.59
N GLY A 135 -24.12 -10.90 0.09
CA GLY A 135 -25.52 -11.24 0.34
C GLY A 135 -26.31 -11.38 -0.99
N ASP A 136 -27.34 -10.59 -1.16
CA ASP A 136 -28.19 -10.56 -2.36
C ASP A 136 -27.72 -9.55 -3.43
N VAL A 137 -26.64 -8.80 -3.17
CA VAL A 137 -26.11 -7.77 -4.07
C VAL A 137 -24.95 -8.34 -4.89
N SER A 138 -24.97 -8.11 -6.20
CA SER A 138 -23.90 -8.51 -7.10
C SER A 138 -23.56 -7.37 -8.05
N GLY A 139 -22.27 -7.08 -8.22
CA GLY A 139 -21.77 -5.99 -9.05
C GLY A 139 -20.27 -5.82 -8.89
N ASN A 140 -19.74 -4.68 -9.31
CA ASN A 140 -18.35 -4.35 -9.00
C ASN A 140 -18.19 -4.15 -7.47
N MET A 141 -16.97 -3.92 -7.00
CA MET A 141 -16.71 -3.85 -5.56
C MET A 141 -17.52 -2.75 -4.87
N MET A 142 -17.63 -1.56 -5.48
CA MET A 142 -18.38 -0.44 -4.92
C MET A 142 -19.87 -0.73 -4.86
N GLU A 143 -20.42 -1.41 -5.87
CA GLU A 143 -21.83 -1.82 -5.91
C GLU A 143 -22.13 -2.93 -4.89
N ALA A 144 -21.22 -3.92 -4.75
CA ALA A 144 -21.44 -5.06 -3.87
C ALA A 144 -21.31 -4.71 -2.39
N TYR A 145 -20.38 -3.82 -2.05
CA TYR A 145 -20.07 -3.48 -0.66
C TYR A 145 -20.64 -2.12 -0.23
N ASP A 146 -21.04 -1.24 -1.14
CA ASP A 146 -21.73 0.04 -0.91
C ASP A 146 -21.16 0.81 0.30
N PRO A 147 -19.85 1.20 0.30
CA PRO A 147 -19.22 1.84 1.44
C PRO A 147 -19.62 3.30 1.58
N ASP A 148 -19.86 3.77 2.81
CA ASP A 148 -20.04 5.20 3.15
C ASP A 148 -18.69 5.93 3.22
N ILE A 149 -17.61 5.20 3.57
CA ILE A 149 -16.25 5.72 3.72
C ILE A 149 -15.27 4.80 2.97
N VAL A 150 -14.41 5.39 2.15
CA VAL A 150 -13.29 4.69 1.52
C VAL A 150 -11.98 5.27 2.02
N LEU A 151 -11.07 4.41 2.51
CA LEU A 151 -9.70 4.76 2.92
C LEU A 151 -8.75 4.19 1.86
N LEU A 152 -8.35 5.00 0.88
CA LEU A 152 -7.49 4.58 -0.23
C LEU A 152 -6.03 4.91 0.06
N GLN A 153 -5.16 3.88 0.05
CA GLN A 153 -3.70 4.02 0.04
C GLN A 153 -3.10 3.08 -0.99
N ILE A 154 -2.52 3.62 -2.06
CA ILE A 154 -1.98 2.86 -3.19
C ILE A 154 -0.83 3.64 -3.84
N GLY A 155 0.02 2.99 -4.62
CA GLY A 155 1.12 3.58 -5.39
C GLY A 155 2.49 3.09 -4.97
N THR A 156 2.63 2.42 -3.81
CA THR A 156 3.92 1.88 -3.33
C THR A 156 4.57 0.98 -4.39
N ASN A 157 3.80 0.11 -5.03
CA ASN A 157 4.34 -0.82 -6.03
C ASN A 157 4.69 -0.14 -7.35
N ASP A 158 3.95 0.90 -7.76
CA ASP A 158 4.32 1.74 -8.90
C ASP A 158 5.69 2.40 -8.65
N LEU A 159 5.92 2.91 -7.44
CA LEU A 159 7.18 3.53 -7.03
C LEU A 159 8.32 2.49 -6.97
N LEU A 160 8.11 1.31 -6.38
CA LEU A 160 9.11 0.24 -6.33
C LEU A 160 9.60 -0.16 -7.72
N ASP A 161 8.71 -0.20 -8.70
CA ASP A 161 9.02 -0.57 -10.09
C ASP A 161 9.45 0.64 -10.95
N ASN A 162 9.64 1.83 -10.35
CA ASN A 162 9.93 3.08 -11.08
C ASN A 162 8.92 3.35 -12.21
N HIS A 163 7.67 2.94 -12.02
CA HIS A 163 6.58 3.15 -12.96
C HIS A 163 5.91 4.52 -12.73
N ASN A 164 6.76 5.56 -12.67
CA ASN A 164 6.38 6.90 -12.26
C ASN A 164 5.69 7.70 -13.37
N ASP A 165 6.00 7.40 -14.63
CA ASP A 165 5.40 8.10 -15.78
C ASP A 165 3.87 7.91 -15.79
N GLY A 166 3.13 9.01 -15.66
CA GLY A 166 1.66 9.00 -15.63
C GLY A 166 1.04 8.41 -14.36
N ILE A 167 1.80 8.23 -13.28
CA ILE A 167 1.30 7.68 -12.01
C ILE A 167 0.14 8.52 -11.45
N THR A 168 0.23 9.85 -11.55
CA THR A 168 -0.82 10.76 -11.11
C THR A 168 -2.09 10.63 -11.96
N ASP A 169 -1.95 10.46 -13.28
CA ASP A 169 -3.10 10.28 -14.19
C ASP A 169 -3.82 8.95 -13.90
N ARG A 170 -3.06 7.89 -13.58
CA ARG A 170 -3.65 6.61 -13.16
C ARG A 170 -4.42 6.75 -11.85
N LEU A 171 -3.83 7.46 -10.89
CA LEU A 171 -4.50 7.74 -9.60
C LEU A 171 -5.74 8.63 -9.81
N GLU A 172 -5.65 9.69 -10.61
CA GLU A 172 -6.81 10.55 -10.91
C GLU A 172 -7.94 9.74 -11.56
N THR A 173 -7.62 8.84 -12.50
CA THR A 173 -8.60 7.94 -13.13
C THR A 173 -9.31 7.07 -12.07
N MET A 174 -8.56 6.51 -11.12
CA MET A 174 -9.12 5.70 -10.05
C MET A 174 -9.98 6.53 -9.09
N VAL A 175 -9.48 7.68 -8.65
CA VAL A 175 -10.19 8.61 -7.76
C VAL A 175 -11.50 9.09 -8.38
N ASP A 176 -11.48 9.49 -9.65
CA ASP A 176 -12.69 9.91 -10.35
C ASP A 176 -13.73 8.80 -10.41
N LYS A 177 -13.30 7.57 -10.71
CA LYS A 177 -14.20 6.43 -10.79
C LYS A 177 -14.78 6.04 -9.42
N LEU A 178 -14.00 6.16 -8.34
CA LEU A 178 -14.49 5.97 -6.97
C LEU A 178 -15.55 7.03 -6.62
N LEU A 179 -15.23 8.31 -6.82
CA LEU A 179 -16.15 9.42 -6.56
C LEU A 179 -17.45 9.35 -7.37
N ASP A 180 -17.38 8.84 -8.60
CA ASP A 180 -18.57 8.61 -9.43
C ASP A 180 -19.42 7.41 -8.98
N SER A 181 -18.83 6.49 -8.21
CA SER A 181 -19.49 5.29 -7.68
C SER A 181 -20.06 5.48 -6.29
N MET A 182 -19.64 6.54 -5.58
CA MET A 182 -20.08 6.89 -4.23
C MET A 182 -21.27 7.87 -4.27
N ASP A 183 -22.06 7.89 -3.21
CA ASP A 183 -23.14 8.87 -3.03
C ASP A 183 -22.57 10.24 -2.59
N ASP A 184 -23.35 11.32 -2.79
CA ASP A 184 -22.92 12.71 -2.51
C ASP A 184 -22.52 12.97 -1.03
N GLN A 185 -22.88 12.07 -0.13
CA GLN A 185 -22.61 12.18 1.32
C GLN A 185 -21.46 11.28 1.78
N ASP A 186 -21.01 10.38 0.91
CA ASP A 186 -19.91 9.48 1.22
C ASP A 186 -18.58 10.21 1.17
N MET A 187 -17.58 9.68 1.87
CA MET A 187 -16.27 10.32 1.95
C MET A 187 -15.16 9.42 1.44
N LEU A 188 -14.39 9.92 0.48
CA LEU A 188 -13.16 9.31 0.02
C LEU A 188 -11.95 9.96 0.71
N PHE A 189 -11.17 9.17 1.43
CA PHE A 189 -9.84 9.59 1.88
C PHE A 189 -8.79 8.99 0.96
N VAL A 190 -7.85 9.83 0.48
CA VAL A 190 -6.73 9.38 -0.36
C VAL A 190 -5.43 9.72 0.36
N ALA A 191 -4.62 8.70 0.58
CA ALA A 191 -3.41 8.81 1.39
C ALA A 191 -2.13 8.95 0.57
N SER A 192 -1.15 9.65 1.15
CA SER A 192 0.26 9.50 0.79
C SER A 192 0.76 8.09 1.15
N VAL A 193 1.88 7.68 0.56
CA VAL A 193 2.56 6.42 0.90
C VAL A 193 3.76 6.70 1.81
N PRO A 194 4.13 5.77 2.71
CA PRO A 194 5.35 5.88 3.50
C PRO A 194 6.61 5.99 2.64
N ASP A 195 7.67 6.52 3.22
CA ASP A 195 9.01 6.50 2.61
C ASP A 195 9.50 5.06 2.41
N ILE A 196 10.49 4.90 1.52
CA ILE A 196 11.17 3.63 1.28
C ILE A 196 12.56 3.71 1.89
N ASP A 197 12.90 2.82 2.84
CA ASP A 197 14.27 2.71 3.32
C ASP A 197 15.14 1.99 2.29
N VAL A 198 15.70 2.78 1.38
CA VAL A 198 16.56 2.31 0.29
C VAL A 198 17.76 1.53 0.82
N SER A 199 18.29 1.89 2.00
CA SER A 199 19.43 1.18 2.59
C SER A 199 19.14 -0.28 2.96
N VAL A 200 17.87 -0.59 3.16
CA VAL A 200 17.37 -1.94 3.46
C VAL A 200 16.85 -2.63 2.20
N ARG A 201 16.20 -1.87 1.30
CA ARG A 201 15.40 -2.44 0.19
C ARG A 201 15.90 -2.08 -1.22
N TYR A 202 17.14 -1.67 -1.39
CA TYR A 202 17.72 -1.37 -2.71
C TYR A 202 17.64 -2.56 -3.69
N ASP A 203 17.56 -3.78 -3.20
CA ASP A 203 17.41 -5.01 -3.98
C ASP A 203 16.08 -5.12 -4.72
N TRP A 204 15.03 -4.44 -4.28
CA TRP A 204 13.73 -4.37 -4.97
C TRP A 204 13.66 -3.22 -5.98
N LEU A 205 14.59 -2.27 -5.91
CA LEU A 205 14.57 -1.02 -6.68
C LEU A 205 15.40 -1.13 -7.98
N TRP A 206 15.49 -2.35 -8.55
CA TRP A 206 16.29 -2.62 -9.74
C TRP A 206 15.89 -1.76 -10.95
N ALA A 207 14.63 -1.35 -11.07
CA ALA A 207 14.14 -0.52 -12.17
C ALA A 207 14.76 0.89 -12.17
N TYR A 208 15.17 1.41 -11.02
CA TYR A 208 15.88 2.70 -10.91
C TYR A 208 17.29 2.66 -11.44
N GLN A 209 17.91 1.48 -11.52
CA GLN A 209 19.29 1.32 -12.03
C GLN A 209 19.39 1.69 -13.52
N SER A 210 18.29 1.72 -14.26
CA SER A 210 18.23 2.19 -15.64
C SER A 210 18.64 3.67 -15.80
N SER A 211 18.63 4.45 -14.72
CA SER A 211 19.11 5.82 -14.68
C SER A 211 20.65 5.95 -14.81
N GLY A 212 21.37 4.82 -14.72
CA GLY A 212 22.83 4.78 -14.72
C GLY A 212 23.47 4.95 -13.33
N ILE A 213 22.65 5.15 -12.29
CA ILE A 213 23.07 5.18 -10.88
C ILE A 213 22.59 3.88 -10.23
N THR A 214 23.49 3.18 -9.52
CA THR A 214 23.14 2.00 -8.74
C THR A 214 23.44 2.25 -7.26
N TYR A 215 22.78 1.54 -6.37
CA TYR A 215 23.05 1.68 -4.94
C TYR A 215 24.52 1.39 -4.60
N ASP A 216 25.14 0.39 -5.24
CA ASP A 216 26.55 0.03 -5.02
C ASP A 216 27.53 1.10 -5.51
N SER A 217 27.18 1.83 -6.58
CA SER A 217 28.07 2.83 -7.18
C SER A 217 27.94 4.21 -6.52
N ASP A 218 26.74 4.59 -6.11
CA ASP A 218 26.42 5.86 -5.48
C ASP A 218 25.18 5.70 -4.57
N PRO A 219 25.35 5.21 -3.33
CA PRO A 219 24.23 5.00 -2.41
C PRO A 219 23.42 6.27 -2.09
N GLU A 220 24.12 7.41 -1.98
CA GLU A 220 23.45 8.70 -1.67
C GLU A 220 22.63 9.20 -2.86
N GLY A 221 23.21 9.20 -4.06
CA GLY A 221 22.50 9.60 -5.27
C GLY A 221 21.35 8.67 -5.62
N PHE A 222 21.51 7.36 -5.43
CA PHE A 222 20.45 6.38 -5.62
C PHE A 222 19.29 6.57 -4.62
N THR A 223 19.61 6.79 -3.35
CA THR A 223 18.62 7.08 -2.30
C THR A 223 17.85 8.37 -2.62
N ALA A 224 18.57 9.42 -3.01
CA ALA A 224 17.94 10.70 -3.38
C ALA A 224 16.99 10.56 -4.58
N LEU A 225 17.35 9.73 -5.57
CA LEU A 225 16.52 9.45 -6.75
C LEU A 225 15.19 8.77 -6.37
N VAL A 226 15.26 7.75 -5.52
CA VAL A 226 14.06 7.03 -5.04
C VAL A 226 13.19 7.94 -4.17
N GLN A 227 13.81 8.65 -3.20
CA GLN A 227 13.09 9.56 -2.32
C GLN A 227 12.39 10.66 -3.10
N GLN A 228 13.05 11.24 -4.12
CA GLN A 228 12.43 12.23 -4.99
C GLN A 228 11.17 11.68 -5.69
N SER A 229 11.16 10.40 -6.06
CA SER A 229 9.97 9.79 -6.67
C SER A 229 8.83 9.65 -5.66
N VAL A 230 9.12 9.27 -4.42
CA VAL A 230 8.14 9.19 -3.32
C VAL A 230 7.58 10.58 -3.02
N ASP A 231 8.46 11.59 -2.85
CA ASP A 231 8.07 12.97 -2.56
C ASP A 231 7.18 13.56 -3.67
N ASN A 232 7.56 13.35 -4.93
CA ASN A 232 6.80 13.83 -6.08
C ASN A 232 5.40 13.18 -6.13
N TYR A 233 5.34 11.87 -5.90
CA TYR A 233 4.06 11.16 -5.85
C TYR A 233 3.18 11.68 -4.71
N ASN A 234 3.69 11.74 -3.49
CA ASN A 234 2.93 12.21 -2.33
C ASN A 234 2.44 13.66 -2.49
N ALA A 235 3.27 14.54 -3.08
CA ALA A 235 2.86 15.90 -3.45
C ALA A 235 1.73 15.89 -4.48
N SER A 236 1.82 15.04 -5.51
CA SER A 236 0.78 14.94 -6.55
C SER A 236 -0.54 14.37 -6.03
N VAL A 237 -0.51 13.42 -5.07
CA VAL A 237 -1.71 12.93 -4.37
C VAL A 237 -2.41 14.08 -3.66
N LYS A 238 -1.65 14.89 -2.92
CA LYS A 238 -2.19 16.05 -2.20
C LYS A 238 -2.81 17.07 -3.15
N GLU A 239 -2.09 17.45 -4.22
CA GLU A 239 -2.57 18.39 -5.23
C GLU A 239 -3.85 17.88 -5.92
N LEU A 240 -3.91 16.60 -6.24
CA LEU A 240 -5.10 15.97 -6.81
C LEU A 240 -6.30 16.11 -5.87
N VAL A 241 -6.12 15.78 -4.60
CA VAL A 241 -7.19 15.88 -3.60
C VAL A 241 -7.66 17.32 -3.43
N GLU A 242 -6.74 18.28 -3.29
CA GLU A 242 -7.06 19.70 -3.18
C GLU A 242 -7.84 20.21 -4.40
N LYS A 243 -7.47 19.80 -5.60
CA LYS A 243 -8.20 20.09 -6.85
C LYS A 243 -9.63 19.56 -6.81
N LYS A 244 -9.82 18.28 -6.44
CA LYS A 244 -11.16 17.67 -6.37
C LYS A 244 -12.01 18.30 -5.24
N GLN A 245 -11.40 18.69 -4.12
CA GLN A 245 -12.09 19.46 -3.08
C GLN A 245 -12.57 20.83 -3.58
N ALA A 246 -11.73 21.54 -4.35
CA ALA A 246 -12.11 22.82 -4.95
C ALA A 246 -13.28 22.66 -5.94
N ASP A 247 -13.41 21.50 -6.58
CA ASP A 247 -14.52 21.12 -7.44
C ASP A 247 -15.77 20.67 -6.65
N GLY A 248 -15.72 20.71 -5.31
CA GLY A 248 -16.84 20.38 -4.42
C GLY A 248 -17.03 18.89 -4.16
N LYS A 249 -16.04 18.03 -4.49
CA LYS A 249 -16.12 16.60 -4.23
C LYS A 249 -15.89 16.29 -2.74
N GLN A 250 -16.53 15.21 -2.26
CA GLN A 250 -16.36 14.71 -0.90
C GLN A 250 -15.09 13.84 -0.83
N ILE A 251 -13.95 14.48 -0.68
CA ILE A 251 -12.63 13.84 -0.67
C ILE A 251 -11.71 14.55 0.32
N ARG A 252 -10.82 13.80 0.99
CA ARG A 252 -9.81 14.34 1.90
C ARG A 252 -8.45 13.70 1.69
N PHE A 253 -7.40 14.49 1.83
CA PHE A 253 -6.02 13.99 1.87
C PHE A 253 -5.69 13.45 3.25
N ALA A 254 -5.02 12.30 3.30
CA ALA A 254 -4.48 11.70 4.52
C ALA A 254 -2.96 11.58 4.42
N ASP A 255 -2.24 12.30 5.25
CA ASP A 255 -0.77 12.35 5.23
C ASP A 255 -0.16 11.20 6.03
N ILE A 256 -0.26 9.99 5.49
CA ILE A 256 0.31 8.76 6.09
C ILE A 256 1.84 8.80 6.10
N ASN A 257 2.47 9.43 5.09
CA ASN A 257 3.92 9.59 5.05
C ASN A 257 4.47 10.25 6.32
N SER A 258 3.79 11.28 6.82
CA SER A 258 4.24 12.05 7.99
C SER A 258 4.19 11.29 9.32
N VAL A 259 3.48 10.16 9.40
CA VAL A 259 3.27 9.42 10.65
C VAL A 259 4.01 8.08 10.73
N VAL A 260 4.60 7.63 9.62
CA VAL A 260 5.43 6.41 9.60
C VAL A 260 6.89 6.81 9.49
N ASP A 261 7.62 6.70 10.58
CA ASP A 261 9.07 6.97 10.58
C ASP A 261 9.82 5.89 9.79
N MET A 262 10.56 6.28 8.76
CA MET A 262 11.25 5.38 7.84
C MET A 262 12.24 4.44 8.56
N LYS A 263 12.89 4.87 9.64
CA LYS A 263 13.94 4.10 10.31
C LYS A 263 13.42 3.19 11.42
N THR A 264 12.32 3.57 12.06
CA THR A 264 11.78 2.87 13.24
C THR A 264 10.39 2.30 13.01
N GLY A 265 9.72 2.73 11.96
CA GLY A 265 8.34 2.35 11.63
C GLY A 265 8.21 1.33 10.51
N LEU A 266 9.30 0.93 9.85
CA LEU A 266 9.30 -0.08 8.79
C LEU A 266 9.95 -1.38 9.26
N GLU A 267 9.42 -2.52 8.79
CA GLU A 267 9.95 -3.86 9.08
C GLU A 267 11.05 -4.25 8.09
N ASP A 268 10.79 -4.05 6.82
CA ASP A 268 11.62 -4.53 5.73
C ASP A 268 12.07 -3.42 4.76
N GLY A 269 11.92 -2.18 5.18
CA GLY A 269 12.26 -0.99 4.40
C GLY A 269 11.14 -0.49 3.50
N VAL A 270 10.00 -1.19 3.42
CA VAL A 270 8.78 -0.80 2.67
C VAL A 270 7.53 -0.93 3.53
N HIS A 271 7.34 -2.07 4.16
CA HIS A 271 6.14 -2.36 4.91
C HIS A 271 6.27 -1.86 6.35
N PRO A 272 5.24 -1.19 6.89
CA PRO A 272 5.23 -0.78 8.28
C PRO A 272 5.35 -1.99 9.22
N ASN A 273 6.13 -1.84 10.29
CA ASN A 273 6.15 -2.75 11.40
C ASN A 273 5.00 -2.45 12.38
N GLU A 274 4.96 -3.13 13.51
CA GLU A 274 3.92 -2.96 14.53
C GLU A 274 3.77 -1.49 14.95
N THR A 275 4.88 -0.76 15.14
CA THR A 275 4.87 0.66 15.50
C THR A 275 4.33 1.54 14.37
N GLY A 276 4.79 1.30 13.14
CA GLY A 276 4.31 2.04 11.97
C GLY A 276 2.81 1.83 11.74
N TYR A 277 2.34 0.58 11.82
CA TYR A 277 0.92 0.28 11.71
C TYR A 277 0.08 0.89 12.82
N ALA A 278 0.60 0.94 14.06
CA ALA A 278 -0.10 1.60 15.17
C ALA A 278 -0.24 3.12 14.92
N CYS A 279 0.80 3.77 14.42
CA CYS A 279 0.75 5.18 14.02
C CYS A 279 -0.26 5.41 12.89
N MET A 280 -0.25 4.57 11.85
CA MET A 280 -1.22 4.66 10.75
C MET A 280 -2.66 4.49 11.23
N GLY A 281 -2.95 3.45 12.02
CA GLY A 281 -4.30 3.18 12.52
C GLY A 281 -4.83 4.30 13.39
N LYS A 282 -3.99 4.85 14.25
CA LYS A 282 -4.33 6.03 15.06
C LYS A 282 -4.64 7.23 14.16
N TYR A 283 -3.76 7.53 13.20
CA TYR A 283 -3.96 8.66 12.30
C TYR A 283 -5.25 8.52 11.47
N TRP A 284 -5.51 7.37 10.88
CA TRP A 284 -6.74 7.10 10.14
C TRP A 284 -7.99 7.32 11.00
N SER A 285 -7.98 6.86 12.27
CA SER A 285 -9.10 7.06 13.18
C SER A 285 -9.33 8.54 13.49
N GLU A 286 -8.26 9.32 13.68
CA GLU A 286 -8.32 10.76 13.90
C GLU A 286 -8.90 11.50 12.68
N GLN A 287 -8.48 11.12 11.46
CA GLN A 287 -9.00 11.69 10.22
C GLN A 287 -10.51 11.43 10.07
N LEU A 288 -10.92 10.19 10.28
CA LEU A 288 -12.34 9.81 10.21
C LEU A 288 -13.18 10.53 11.27
N LEU A 289 -12.77 10.50 12.53
CA LEU A 289 -13.50 11.16 13.62
C LEU A 289 -13.55 12.68 13.45
N SER A 290 -12.48 13.29 12.93
CA SER A 290 -12.49 14.71 12.57
C SER A 290 -13.54 15.02 11.49
N TYR A 291 -13.66 14.18 10.47
CA TYR A 291 -14.69 14.31 9.45
C TYR A 291 -16.09 14.18 10.06
N LEU A 292 -16.35 13.13 10.81
CA LEU A 292 -17.68 12.85 11.40
C LEU A 292 -18.10 13.95 12.40
N ASN A 293 -17.17 14.51 13.16
CA ASN A 293 -17.45 15.58 14.09
C ASN A 293 -17.40 16.99 13.46
N GLN A 294 -17.08 17.11 12.15
CA GLN A 294 -16.88 18.38 11.45
C GLN A 294 -15.85 19.31 12.16
N THR A 295 -14.89 18.73 12.85
CA THR A 295 -13.85 19.47 13.57
C THR A 295 -12.67 19.72 12.62
N PRO A 296 -12.11 20.94 12.52
CA PRO A 296 -10.89 21.18 11.74
C PRO A 296 -9.74 20.31 12.26
N ILE A 297 -9.00 19.69 11.33
CA ILE A 297 -7.81 18.93 11.67
C ILE A 297 -6.67 19.91 11.89
N GLU A 298 -6.09 19.95 13.11
CA GLU A 298 -4.83 20.65 13.35
C GLU A 298 -3.70 19.86 12.66
N PRO A 299 -2.78 20.52 11.92
CA PRO A 299 -1.67 19.81 11.29
C PRO A 299 -0.76 19.19 12.35
N THR A 300 -0.40 17.94 12.16
CA THR A 300 0.49 17.18 13.06
C THR A 300 1.82 17.93 13.23
N PRO A 301 2.29 18.19 14.47
CA PRO A 301 3.57 18.84 14.68
C PRO A 301 4.71 17.88 14.31
N GLY A 302 5.27 18.03 13.14
CA GLY A 302 6.36 17.16 12.65
C GLY A 302 6.78 17.41 11.21
N SER A 303 5.91 17.92 10.36
CA SER A 303 6.28 18.30 8.99
C SER A 303 6.88 19.71 8.99
N THR A 304 8.17 19.82 9.27
CA THR A 304 8.93 21.04 9.00
C THR A 304 9.26 21.11 7.51
N THR A 305 8.27 21.44 6.70
CA THR A 305 8.56 22.11 5.43
C THR A 305 9.14 23.46 5.81
N ALA A 306 10.44 23.63 5.68
CA ALA A 306 11.10 24.92 5.86
C ALA A 306 10.58 25.90 4.79
N THR A 307 9.48 26.56 5.10
CA THR A 307 9.04 27.72 4.35
C THR A 307 10.07 28.81 4.59
N VAL A 308 11.00 28.98 3.64
CA VAL A 308 11.86 30.15 3.60
C VAL A 308 10.96 31.37 3.36
N THR A 309 10.46 31.93 4.44
CA THR A 309 9.80 33.23 4.41
C THR A 309 10.90 34.27 4.20
N THR A 310 11.12 34.64 2.95
CA THR A 310 11.95 35.81 2.63
C THR A 310 11.19 37.04 3.13
N THR A 311 11.46 37.45 4.35
CA THR A 311 10.97 38.73 4.87
C THR A 311 11.79 39.84 4.17
N THR A 312 11.24 40.39 3.12
CA THR A 312 11.76 41.61 2.52
C THR A 312 11.44 42.76 3.46
N THR A 313 12.37 43.10 4.32
CA THR A 313 12.30 44.38 5.09
C THR A 313 12.64 45.49 4.12
N GLU A 314 11.64 46.20 3.65
CA GLU A 314 11.86 47.49 2.95
C GLU A 314 12.35 48.51 3.97
N THR A 315 13.65 48.73 3.96
CA THR A 315 14.26 49.90 4.63
C THR A 315 14.35 51.00 3.59
N THR A 316 13.41 51.92 3.64
CA THR A 316 13.44 53.17 2.86
C THR A 316 14.56 54.06 3.41
N THR A 317 15.68 54.13 2.71
CA THR A 317 16.69 55.17 2.92
C THR A 317 16.90 55.90 1.61
N SER A 318 16.41 57.13 1.57
CA SER A 318 16.67 58.12 0.51
C SER A 318 18.09 58.60 0.64
N VAL A 319 18.92 58.43 -0.39
CA VAL A 319 20.11 59.25 -0.64
C VAL A 319 20.29 59.45 -2.15
N THR A 320 20.57 60.69 -2.44
CA THR A 320 20.66 61.45 -3.68
C THR A 320 21.78 60.96 -4.63
N ALA A 321 21.56 61.22 -5.92
CA ALA A 321 22.35 60.96 -7.09
C ALA A 321 23.84 61.32 -7.02
N SER A 322 24.66 60.54 -7.72
CA SER A 322 25.73 61.06 -8.59
C SER A 322 26.11 60.00 -9.64
N SER A 323 26.13 60.49 -10.87
CA SER A 323 26.52 59.82 -12.09
C SER A 323 28.00 59.55 -12.14
N GLU A 324 28.41 58.36 -12.63
CA GLU A 324 29.60 58.24 -13.47
C GLU A 324 29.51 56.98 -14.35
N THR A 325 29.78 57.25 -15.62
CA THR A 325 29.82 56.35 -16.76
C THR A 325 31.21 55.71 -16.84
N GLU A 326 31.31 54.39 -16.93
CA GLU A 326 32.46 53.79 -17.61
C GLU A 326 32.08 52.54 -18.38
N THR A 327 32.47 52.59 -19.63
CA THR A 327 32.37 51.59 -20.69
C THR A 327 33.62 50.71 -20.66
N THR A 328 33.47 49.38 -20.69
CA THR A 328 34.51 48.49 -21.25
C THR A 328 33.91 47.17 -21.74
N THR A 329 33.79 47.07 -23.00
CA THR A 329 34.37 46.14 -24.01
C THR A 329 34.33 44.67 -23.72
N ALA A 330 33.64 43.98 -24.63
CA ALA A 330 33.60 42.53 -24.84
C ALA A 330 34.95 41.97 -25.27
N GLU A 331 35.28 40.78 -24.83
CA GLU A 331 36.14 39.87 -25.59
C GLU A 331 35.54 38.47 -25.61
N SER A 332 35.25 38.06 -26.84
CA SER A 332 34.91 36.74 -27.31
C SER A 332 36.20 35.93 -27.54
N THR A 333 36.26 34.74 -26.99
CA THR A 333 37.26 33.77 -27.43
C THR A 333 36.58 32.43 -27.74
N SER A 334 36.42 32.21 -29.03
CA SER A 334 36.12 30.91 -29.65
C SER A 334 37.41 30.04 -29.65
N ILE A 335 37.31 28.80 -29.28
CA ILE A 335 38.32 27.78 -29.61
C ILE A 335 37.62 26.60 -30.26
N THR A 336 38.14 26.27 -31.42
CA THR A 336 37.76 25.36 -32.48
C THR A 336 38.05 23.91 -32.10
N GLU A 337 37.23 23.03 -32.69
CA GLU A 337 37.31 21.59 -32.74
C GLU A 337 38.67 21.06 -33.24
N THR A 338 39.03 19.86 -32.75
CA THR A 338 39.88 18.95 -33.56
C THR A 338 39.44 17.52 -33.29
N GLU A 339 38.82 16.93 -34.29
CA GLU A 339 38.61 15.50 -34.43
C GLU A 339 39.95 14.78 -34.64
N THR A 340 40.11 13.61 -34.00
CA THR A 340 41.05 12.61 -34.47
C THR A 340 40.41 11.22 -34.32
N SER A 341 40.09 10.66 -35.46
CA SER A 341 39.70 9.26 -35.65
C SER A 341 40.98 8.40 -35.70
N GLU A 342 41.03 7.31 -34.92
CA GLU A 342 41.88 6.17 -35.22
C GLU A 342 41.09 4.86 -35.12
N THR A 343 40.94 4.23 -36.27
CA THR A 343 40.58 2.83 -36.52
C THR A 343 41.79 1.92 -36.27
N VAL A 344 41.63 0.86 -35.50
CA VAL A 344 42.46 -0.32 -35.60
C VAL A 344 41.64 -1.61 -35.49
N SER A 345 41.88 -2.46 -36.46
CA SER A 345 41.29 -3.73 -36.82
C SER A 345 41.55 -4.87 -35.82
N ASP A 346 40.56 -5.72 -35.69
CA ASP A 346 40.54 -7.17 -35.87
C ASP A 346 41.77 -8.00 -35.45
N THR A 347 41.57 -8.92 -34.52
CA THR A 347 42.18 -10.26 -34.60
C THR A 347 41.36 -11.29 -33.82
N THR A 348 40.76 -12.19 -34.58
CA THR A 348 40.16 -13.46 -34.17
C THR A 348 41.25 -14.43 -33.74
N GLU A 349 41.24 -15.02 -32.59
CA GLU A 349 41.92 -16.26 -32.28
C GLU A 349 40.97 -17.35 -31.81
N THR A 350 40.76 -18.30 -32.72
CA THR A 350 40.13 -19.60 -32.51
C THR A 350 41.13 -20.55 -31.90
N THR A 351 40.94 -21.01 -30.67
CA THR A 351 41.71 -22.14 -30.15
C THR A 351 40.83 -23.38 -30.06
N THR A 352 41.04 -24.24 -31.02
CA THR A 352 40.54 -25.62 -31.05
C THR A 352 41.50 -26.48 -30.23
N ILE A 353 41.01 -27.22 -29.25
CA ILE A 353 41.77 -28.33 -28.64
C ILE A 353 40.92 -29.60 -28.79
N SER A 354 41.53 -30.54 -29.49
CA SER A 354 41.04 -31.87 -29.83
C SER A 354 40.92 -32.81 -28.64
N SER A 355 39.89 -33.62 -28.74
CA SER A 355 39.59 -34.93 -28.18
C SER A 355 40.79 -35.84 -27.73
N SER A 356 40.58 -36.48 -26.59
CA SER A 356 41.05 -37.86 -26.39
C SER A 356 39.92 -38.67 -25.78
N GLU A 357 39.44 -39.62 -26.54
CA GLU A 357 38.51 -40.67 -26.13
C GLU A 357 39.18 -41.61 -25.09
N SER A 358 38.44 -41.88 -24.02
CA SER A 358 38.64 -43.12 -23.25
C SER A 358 37.28 -43.67 -22.90
N SER A 359 36.98 -44.77 -23.56
CA SER A 359 35.84 -45.60 -23.35
C SER A 359 35.89 -46.29 -21.99
N THR A 360 34.86 -46.13 -21.14
CA THR A 360 34.47 -47.13 -20.14
C THR A 360 32.96 -47.05 -19.88
N GLU A 361 32.37 -48.13 -20.20
CA GLU A 361 31.07 -48.72 -19.80
C GLU A 361 29.89 -47.87 -19.26
N THR A 362 28.84 -48.04 -19.98
CA THR A 362 27.43 -47.66 -19.81
C THR A 362 26.91 -48.06 -18.43
N ALA A 363 26.74 -47.11 -17.53
CA ALA A 363 25.70 -47.21 -16.49
C ALA A 363 24.61 -46.16 -16.91
N THR A 364 23.50 -46.64 -17.35
CA THR A 364 22.30 -45.81 -17.57
C THR A 364 21.81 -45.30 -16.23
N SER A 365 22.29 -44.14 -15.80
CA SER A 365 21.66 -43.39 -14.72
C SER A 365 20.41 -42.76 -15.30
N GLN A 366 19.26 -43.35 -15.08
CA GLN A 366 17.97 -42.67 -15.20
C GLN A 366 18.05 -41.47 -14.27
N GLN A 367 18.01 -40.27 -14.85
CA GLN A 367 17.85 -39.06 -14.09
C GLN A 367 16.53 -39.17 -13.33
N PRO A 368 16.46 -38.94 -12.00
CA PRO A 368 15.24 -39.02 -11.24
C PRO A 368 14.19 -38.14 -11.92
N GLN A 369 12.99 -38.67 -12.15
CA GLN A 369 11.88 -37.86 -12.68
C GLN A 369 11.55 -36.79 -11.61
N PRO A 370 11.27 -35.53 -12.05
CA PRO A 370 10.85 -34.48 -11.12
C PRO A 370 9.63 -34.94 -10.29
N ILE A 371 9.72 -34.78 -8.96
CA ILE A 371 8.64 -35.12 -8.03
C ILE A 371 7.77 -33.88 -7.86
N LYS A 372 6.47 -33.99 -8.14
CA LYS A 372 5.54 -32.85 -7.91
C LYS A 372 5.53 -32.45 -6.44
N GLY A 373 5.76 -31.17 -6.19
CA GLY A 373 5.86 -30.59 -4.87
C GLY A 373 7.28 -30.56 -4.27
N ASP A 374 8.27 -31.22 -4.89
CA ASP A 374 9.68 -31.16 -4.46
C ASP A 374 10.36 -29.93 -5.05
N VAL A 375 10.13 -28.79 -4.44
CA VAL A 375 10.64 -27.48 -4.88
C VAL A 375 12.12 -27.29 -4.50
N THR A 376 12.58 -28.01 -3.48
CA THR A 376 13.98 -28.01 -3.04
C THR A 376 14.85 -28.94 -3.88
N LEU A 377 14.25 -29.88 -4.61
CA LEU A 377 14.91 -30.92 -5.40
C LEU A 377 15.78 -31.87 -4.54
N ASP A 378 15.36 -32.09 -3.28
CA ASP A 378 16.04 -33.01 -2.35
C ASP A 378 15.52 -34.46 -2.43
N GLY A 379 14.51 -34.70 -3.25
CA GLY A 379 13.89 -36.01 -3.47
C GLY A 379 12.75 -36.33 -2.51
N THR A 380 12.33 -35.39 -1.66
CA THR A 380 11.24 -35.56 -0.71
C THR A 380 10.32 -34.36 -0.72
N VAL A 381 9.01 -34.59 -0.59
CA VAL A 381 8.04 -33.48 -0.48
C VAL A 381 7.73 -33.26 1.01
N ASN A 382 8.14 -32.13 1.54
CA ASN A 382 8.02 -31.80 2.96
C ASN A 382 7.86 -30.30 3.22
N VAL A 383 7.93 -29.86 4.48
CA VAL A 383 7.74 -28.44 4.86
C VAL A 383 8.82 -27.53 4.23
N ALA A 384 10.02 -28.05 3.92
CA ALA A 384 11.06 -27.24 3.29
C ALA A 384 10.64 -26.78 1.89
N ASP A 385 9.86 -27.59 1.14
CA ASP A 385 9.35 -27.24 -0.17
C ASP A 385 8.30 -26.14 -0.08
N VAL A 386 7.43 -26.20 0.92
CA VAL A 386 6.47 -25.12 1.21
C VAL A 386 7.22 -23.81 1.49
N VAL A 387 8.24 -23.85 2.34
CA VAL A 387 9.07 -22.68 2.65
C VAL A 387 9.79 -22.17 1.38
N ARG A 388 10.32 -23.07 0.56
CA ARG A 388 11.01 -22.73 -0.69
C ARG A 388 10.05 -22.08 -1.70
N LEU A 389 8.85 -22.65 -1.85
CA LEU A 389 7.81 -22.10 -2.70
C LEU A 389 7.31 -20.74 -2.18
N CYS A 390 7.11 -20.61 -0.86
CA CYS A 390 6.78 -19.32 -0.23
C CYS A 390 7.82 -18.25 -0.56
N ARG A 391 9.11 -18.56 -0.45
CA ARG A 391 10.19 -17.60 -0.76
C ARG A 391 10.20 -17.21 -2.23
N TYR A 392 9.93 -18.13 -3.12
CA TYR A 392 9.77 -17.83 -4.55
C TYR A 392 8.59 -16.87 -4.79
N LEU A 393 7.41 -17.22 -4.25
CA LEU A 393 6.18 -16.43 -4.48
C LEU A 393 6.20 -15.07 -3.80
N VAL A 394 6.84 -14.99 -2.62
CA VAL A 394 6.77 -13.82 -1.75
C VAL A 394 8.00 -12.94 -1.91
N HIS A 395 9.18 -13.54 -2.03
CA HIS A 395 10.44 -12.81 -2.07
C HIS A 395 11.09 -12.78 -3.46
N GLY A 396 10.46 -13.40 -4.46
CA GLY A 396 11.04 -13.50 -5.81
C GLY A 396 12.37 -14.27 -5.86
N GLU A 397 12.68 -15.10 -4.81
CA GLU A 397 13.88 -15.93 -4.83
C GLU A 397 13.84 -16.87 -6.03
N GLY A 398 14.76 -16.69 -6.97
CA GLY A 398 14.82 -17.51 -8.18
C GLY A 398 14.84 -19.01 -7.88
N ILE A 399 14.05 -19.79 -8.59
CA ILE A 399 14.12 -21.26 -8.58
C ILE A 399 14.56 -21.76 -9.93
N SER A 400 15.15 -22.95 -9.98
CA SER A 400 15.53 -23.57 -11.26
C SER A 400 14.29 -23.94 -12.08
N LYS A 401 14.45 -24.11 -13.39
CA LYS A 401 13.35 -24.57 -14.25
C LYS A 401 12.71 -25.86 -13.75
N THR A 402 13.53 -26.82 -13.31
CA THR A 402 13.04 -28.09 -12.73
C THR A 402 12.26 -27.87 -11.43
N ALA A 403 12.74 -26.98 -10.55
CA ALA A 403 12.04 -26.62 -9.32
C ALA A 403 10.71 -25.90 -9.63
N TYR A 404 10.66 -25.07 -10.67
CA TYR A 404 9.42 -24.45 -11.14
C TYR A 404 8.41 -25.49 -11.62
N GLU A 405 8.86 -26.47 -12.46
CA GLU A 405 8.01 -27.57 -12.93
C GLU A 405 7.52 -28.46 -11.77
N CYS A 406 8.31 -28.62 -10.68
CA CYS A 406 7.87 -29.31 -9.46
C CYS A 406 6.90 -28.46 -8.64
N ALA A 407 7.08 -27.14 -8.62
CA ALA A 407 6.28 -26.20 -7.87
C ALA A 407 4.88 -25.98 -8.46
N ASP A 408 4.71 -26.12 -9.79
CA ASP A 408 3.42 -26.13 -10.47
C ASP A 408 2.63 -27.41 -10.13
N VAL A 409 2.09 -27.46 -8.93
CA VAL A 409 1.38 -28.64 -8.40
C VAL A 409 -0.01 -28.75 -8.99
N THR A 410 -0.61 -27.63 -9.40
CA THR A 410 -1.93 -27.58 -10.07
C THR A 410 -1.86 -27.96 -11.55
N GLU A 411 -0.67 -27.99 -12.17
CA GLU A 411 -0.42 -28.30 -13.59
C GLU A 411 -1.09 -27.31 -14.55
N ASP A 412 -1.27 -26.08 -14.12
CA ASP A 412 -1.85 -25.02 -14.96
C ASP A 412 -0.79 -24.21 -15.72
N GLY A 413 0.50 -24.47 -15.50
CA GLY A 413 1.64 -23.82 -16.12
C GLY A 413 2.09 -22.54 -15.43
N ILE A 414 1.44 -22.14 -14.32
CA ILE A 414 1.70 -20.90 -13.58
C ILE A 414 1.90 -21.22 -12.10
N VAL A 415 3.11 -21.04 -11.59
CA VAL A 415 3.39 -21.20 -10.16
C VAL A 415 2.88 -19.98 -9.39
N ASN A 416 1.86 -20.21 -8.53
CA ASN A 416 1.19 -19.16 -7.77
C ASN A 416 0.67 -19.65 -6.39
N GLY A 417 -0.17 -18.87 -5.71
CA GLY A 417 -0.71 -19.19 -4.39
C GLY A 417 -1.62 -20.42 -4.35
N PHE A 418 -2.20 -20.85 -5.49
CA PHE A 418 -2.98 -22.09 -5.56
C PHE A 418 -2.08 -23.31 -5.43
N ASP A 419 -0.88 -23.29 -6.05
CA ASP A 419 0.11 -24.36 -5.90
C ASP A 419 0.59 -24.49 -4.46
N LEU A 420 0.85 -23.36 -3.82
CA LEU A 420 1.23 -23.34 -2.40
C LEU A 420 0.12 -23.94 -1.54
N THR A 421 -1.13 -23.61 -1.82
CA THR A 421 -2.28 -24.14 -1.09
C THR A 421 -2.41 -25.65 -1.29
N LEU A 422 -2.29 -26.12 -2.52
CA LEU A 422 -2.37 -27.55 -2.84
C LEU A 422 -1.19 -28.33 -2.25
N LEU A 423 0.04 -27.79 -2.32
CA LEU A 423 1.21 -28.39 -1.70
C LEU A 423 1.05 -28.55 -0.17
N ARG A 424 0.51 -27.54 0.50
CA ARG A 424 0.19 -27.64 1.94
C ARG A 424 -0.86 -28.69 2.24
N GLN A 425 -1.90 -28.82 1.41
CA GLN A 425 -2.92 -29.86 1.54
C GLN A 425 -2.34 -31.27 1.37
N MET A 426 -1.44 -31.44 0.39
CA MET A 426 -0.74 -32.72 0.19
C MET A 426 0.04 -33.15 1.43
N LEU A 427 0.75 -32.22 2.08
CA LEU A 427 1.51 -32.52 3.30
C LEU A 427 0.61 -32.91 4.48
N VAL A 428 -0.52 -32.22 4.65
CA VAL A 428 -1.49 -32.54 5.70
C VAL A 428 -2.12 -33.92 5.45
N ALA A 429 -2.42 -34.30 4.20
CA ALA A 429 -2.97 -35.58 3.85
C ALA A 429 -1.99 -36.74 4.12
N VAL A 430 -0.68 -36.53 3.92
CA VAL A 430 0.37 -37.53 4.21
C VAL A 430 0.57 -37.68 5.72
N GLY A 431 0.57 -36.60 6.49
CA GLY A 431 0.72 -36.63 7.95
C GLY A 431 -0.48 -37.23 8.72
N GLY A 432 -1.64 -37.36 8.07
CA GLY A 432 -2.84 -37.95 8.65
C GLY A 432 -2.93 -39.49 8.53
N GLN A 433 -1.96 -40.16 7.90
CA GLN A 433 -1.95 -41.63 7.74
C GLN A 433 -1.00 -42.35 8.70
N GLU A 434 -0.30 -41.64 9.58
CA GLU A 434 0.61 -42.20 10.59
C GLU A 434 0.06 -42.05 12.03
N GLN A 435 -1.23 -42.27 12.26
CA GLN A 435 -1.78 -42.47 13.62
C GLN A 435 -2.60 -43.75 13.71
#